data_8d0fdcebfb7f949e1213d785eb49d03e
#
_entry.id   8d0fdcebfb7f949e1213d785eb49d03e
#
_cell.length_a   1.000
_cell.length_b   1.000
_cell.length_c   1.000
_cell.angle_alpha   90.00
_cell.angle_beta   90.00
_cell.angle_gamma   90.00
#
_symmetry.space_group_name_H-M   'P 1'
#
loop_
_entity.id
_entity.type
_entity.pdbx_description
1 polymer ?
#
loop_
_entity_poly.entity_id
_entity_poly.type
_entity_poly.pdbx_seq_one_letter_code
_entity_poly.pdbx_strand_id
1 'polypeptide(L)'
;QQWLDGRLTAGEFAAQHKQNKQLAPDCPAGVQAIDLISSKLRHLPLVRSFALTKKIHSVILSRSDVGDGYGWHVDNPFSKYGRRDLSFTLFLNDPTSYDGGELSIQGVQEAVNIKLPAGYIIVYPSSSLHCVHQVQRGSRLVCVGWIESYVRAFEDRLLLFHLDAGA
;
A
#
# COMPACT_ATOMS: atom_id res chain seq x y z
N GLN A 1 -10.36 -1.32 22.22
CA GLN A 1 -9.89 -0.32 21.23
C GLN A 1 -9.48 -1.08 19.96
N GLN A 2 -10.19 -0.85 18.84
CA GLN A 2 -9.93 -1.61 17.59
C GLN A 2 -8.70 -1.10 16.81
N TRP A 3 -8.19 0.11 17.13
CA TRP A 3 -7.04 0.72 16.46
C TRP A 3 -5.80 0.63 17.34
N LEU A 4 -4.73 0.05 16.79
CA LEU A 4 -3.42 -0.13 17.42
C LEU A 4 -2.40 0.83 16.80
N ASP A 5 -1.32 1.13 17.54
CA ASP A 5 -0.19 1.92 17.04
C ASP A 5 0.48 1.19 15.87
N GLY A 6 0.56 1.86 14.73
CA GLY A 6 1.13 1.27 13.51
C GLY A 6 2.63 1.01 13.57
N ARG A 7 3.35 1.59 14.54
CA ARG A 7 4.78 1.31 14.76
C ARG A 7 5.05 -0.14 15.14
N LEU A 8 4.05 -0.82 15.74
CA LEU A 8 4.16 -2.23 16.13
C LEU A 8 4.38 -3.19 14.94
N THR A 9 4.05 -2.76 13.71
CA THR A 9 4.22 -3.56 12.47
C THR A 9 5.36 -3.08 11.59
N ALA A 10 6.08 -2.03 11.98
CA ALA A 10 7.22 -1.49 11.28
C ALA A 10 8.53 -2.12 11.79
N GLY A 11 9.53 -2.26 10.92
CA GLY A 11 10.89 -2.56 11.36
C GLY A 11 11.49 -1.39 12.14
N GLU A 12 12.55 -1.62 12.91
CA GLU A 12 13.14 -0.65 13.85
C GLU A 12 13.40 0.73 13.24
N PHE A 13 13.98 0.80 12.04
CA PHE A 13 14.24 2.06 11.34
C PHE A 13 12.94 2.75 10.91
N ALA A 14 12.00 2.00 10.37
CA ALA A 14 10.74 2.53 9.88
C ALA A 14 9.82 3.00 11.03
N ALA A 15 9.90 2.35 12.19
CA ALA A 15 9.11 2.72 13.38
C ALA A 15 9.40 4.13 13.89
N GLN A 16 10.64 4.65 13.70
CA GLN A 16 11.02 5.99 14.12
C GLN A 16 10.33 7.11 13.31
N HIS A 17 9.93 6.81 12.08
CA HIS A 17 9.36 7.77 11.12
C HIS A 17 7.91 7.46 10.72
N LYS A 18 7.30 6.45 11.37
CA LYS A 18 5.95 6.02 11.10
C LYS A 18 5.02 6.42 12.24
N GLN A 19 4.03 7.24 11.92
CA GLN A 19 2.94 7.60 12.82
C GLN A 19 1.63 7.32 12.09
N ASN A 20 0.90 6.31 12.53
CA ASN A 20 -0.43 5.96 12.07
C ASN A 20 -1.05 4.94 13.02
N LYS A 21 -2.32 4.66 12.83
CA LYS A 21 -3.06 3.60 13.52
C LYS A 21 -3.39 2.48 12.54
N GLN A 22 -3.43 1.26 13.03
CA GLN A 22 -3.78 0.09 12.25
C GLN A 22 -4.91 -0.65 12.95
N LEU A 23 -5.85 -1.17 12.17
CA LEU A 23 -6.93 -1.97 12.73
C LEU A 23 -6.36 -3.27 13.30
N ALA A 24 -6.82 -3.64 14.49
CA ALA A 24 -6.38 -4.86 15.16
C ALA A 24 -6.61 -6.09 14.26
N PRO A 25 -5.63 -7.01 14.13
CA PRO A 25 -5.72 -8.14 13.20
C PRO A 25 -6.81 -9.15 13.55
N ASP A 26 -7.32 -9.12 14.77
CA ASP A 26 -8.41 -9.96 15.28
C ASP A 26 -9.79 -9.28 15.23
N CYS A 27 -9.88 -8.06 14.69
CA CYS A 27 -11.15 -7.38 14.50
C CYS A 27 -11.97 -8.09 13.41
N PRO A 28 -13.15 -8.68 13.71
CA PRO A 28 -13.89 -9.48 12.74
C PRO A 28 -14.28 -8.72 11.48
N ALA A 29 -14.73 -7.45 11.62
CA ALA A 29 -15.06 -6.61 10.48
C ALA A 29 -13.82 -6.28 9.63
N GLY A 30 -12.66 -6.10 10.26
CA GLY A 30 -11.38 -5.90 9.59
C GLY A 30 -10.95 -7.12 8.79
N VAL A 31 -11.07 -8.31 9.37
CA VAL A 31 -10.76 -9.58 8.68
C VAL A 31 -11.64 -9.74 7.45
N GLN A 32 -12.96 -9.55 7.57
CA GLN A 32 -13.89 -9.65 6.45
C GLN A 32 -13.56 -8.64 5.33
N ALA A 33 -13.24 -7.38 5.70
CA ALA A 33 -12.86 -6.36 4.73
C ALA A 33 -11.56 -6.73 4.00
N ILE A 34 -10.54 -7.21 4.71
CA ILE A 34 -9.27 -7.64 4.16
C ILE A 34 -9.44 -8.81 3.20
N ASP A 35 -10.26 -9.80 3.56
CA ASP A 35 -10.56 -10.95 2.71
C ASP A 35 -11.28 -10.52 1.42
N LEU A 36 -12.29 -9.64 1.54
CA LEU A 36 -12.98 -9.09 0.38
C LEU A 36 -12.04 -8.31 -0.54
N ILE A 37 -11.22 -7.40 0.01
CA ILE A 37 -10.26 -6.61 -0.75
C ILE A 37 -9.26 -7.53 -1.46
N SER A 38 -8.67 -8.49 -0.74
CA SER A 38 -7.69 -9.42 -1.29
C SER A 38 -8.28 -10.27 -2.41
N SER A 39 -9.52 -10.74 -2.24
CA SER A 39 -10.24 -11.49 -3.26
C SER A 39 -10.49 -10.63 -4.50
N LYS A 40 -10.98 -9.40 -4.35
CA LYS A 40 -11.24 -8.49 -5.46
C LYS A 40 -9.95 -8.14 -6.22
N LEU A 41 -8.86 -7.83 -5.52
CA LEU A 41 -7.57 -7.50 -6.13
C LEU A 41 -7.03 -8.61 -7.02
N ARG A 42 -7.18 -9.88 -6.60
CA ARG A 42 -6.72 -11.03 -7.40
C ARG A 42 -7.43 -11.15 -8.75
N HIS A 43 -8.64 -10.61 -8.87
CA HIS A 43 -9.47 -10.72 -10.07
C HIS A 43 -9.46 -9.46 -10.93
N LEU A 44 -8.85 -8.35 -10.47
CA LEU A 44 -8.69 -7.14 -11.30
C LEU A 44 -7.74 -7.42 -12.47
N PRO A 45 -8.19 -7.27 -13.74
CA PRO A 45 -7.37 -7.59 -14.91
C PRO A 45 -6.03 -6.84 -14.90
N LEU A 46 -6.05 -5.53 -14.62
CA LEU A 46 -4.84 -4.69 -14.58
C LEU A 46 -3.85 -5.16 -13.48
N VAL A 47 -4.34 -5.56 -12.30
CA VAL A 47 -3.47 -6.09 -11.23
C VAL A 47 -2.89 -7.43 -11.65
N ARG A 48 -3.68 -8.28 -12.30
CA ARG A 48 -3.22 -9.59 -12.77
C ARG A 48 -2.11 -9.48 -13.81
N SER A 49 -2.29 -8.64 -14.82
CA SER A 49 -1.31 -8.48 -15.90
C SER A 49 -0.04 -7.75 -15.41
N PHE A 50 -0.19 -6.70 -14.58
CA PHE A 50 0.95 -5.93 -14.07
C PHE A 50 1.72 -6.65 -12.97
N ALA A 51 1.01 -7.23 -11.99
CA ALA A 51 1.65 -7.81 -10.82
C ALA A 51 2.00 -9.30 -10.99
N LEU A 52 1.39 -10.03 -11.95
CA LEU A 52 1.55 -11.47 -12.08
C LEU A 52 1.44 -12.17 -10.72
N THR A 53 0.31 -11.94 -10.06
CA THR A 53 0.10 -12.18 -8.63
C THR A 53 0.19 -13.65 -8.26
N LYS A 54 1.19 -14.01 -7.46
CA LYS A 54 1.29 -15.32 -6.79
C LYS A 54 0.54 -15.31 -5.47
N LYS A 55 0.75 -14.27 -4.65
CA LYS A 55 0.17 -14.16 -3.31
C LYS A 55 0.00 -12.70 -2.92
N ILE A 56 -1.12 -12.37 -2.28
CA ILE A 56 -1.35 -11.12 -1.57
C ILE A 56 -1.24 -11.41 -0.07
N HIS A 57 -0.49 -10.62 0.67
CA HIS A 57 -0.25 -10.85 2.10
C HIS A 57 0.02 -9.57 2.88
N SER A 58 0.04 -9.69 4.21
CA SER A 58 0.31 -8.59 5.15
C SER A 58 -0.60 -7.38 4.93
N VAL A 59 -1.87 -7.65 4.57
CA VAL A 59 -2.86 -6.61 4.27
C VAL A 59 -3.31 -5.94 5.57
N ILE A 60 -3.33 -4.61 5.59
CA ILE A 60 -3.55 -3.80 6.78
C ILE A 60 -4.53 -2.67 6.46
N LEU A 61 -5.55 -2.49 7.29
CA LEU A 61 -6.37 -1.28 7.30
C LEU A 61 -5.68 -0.23 8.17
N SER A 62 -5.36 0.91 7.58
CA SER A 62 -4.58 1.98 8.19
C SER A 62 -5.36 3.29 8.26
N ARG A 63 -5.20 4.00 9.37
CA ARG A 63 -5.74 5.32 9.63
C ARG A 63 -4.61 6.26 10.03
N SER A 64 -4.56 7.41 9.40
CA SER A 64 -3.67 8.52 9.78
C SER A 64 -4.52 9.72 10.15
N ASP A 65 -4.38 10.20 11.38
CA ASP A 65 -5.05 11.41 11.90
C ASP A 65 -4.11 12.63 11.74
N VAL A 66 -4.59 13.80 12.15
CA VAL A 66 -3.79 15.04 12.07
C VAL A 66 -2.42 14.87 12.76
N GLY A 67 -1.35 15.20 12.06
CA GLY A 67 0.04 15.03 12.47
C GLY A 67 0.65 13.67 12.14
N ASP A 68 -0.17 12.67 11.83
CA ASP A 68 0.32 11.35 11.41
C ASP A 68 0.86 11.38 9.97
N GLY A 69 1.89 10.58 9.72
CA GLY A 69 2.53 10.45 8.42
C GLY A 69 3.55 9.31 8.43
N TYR A 70 4.31 9.19 7.35
CA TYR A 70 5.36 8.19 7.24
C TYR A 70 6.49 8.74 6.36
N GLY A 71 7.66 8.95 6.93
CA GLY A 71 8.83 9.51 6.25
C GLY A 71 9.29 8.68 5.04
N TRP A 72 10.20 9.24 4.25
CA TRP A 72 10.77 8.57 3.09
C TRP A 72 11.43 7.24 3.44
N HIS A 73 11.01 6.17 2.77
CA HIS A 73 11.50 4.81 2.98
C HIS A 73 11.28 3.93 1.74
N VAL A 74 11.91 2.79 1.73
CA VAL A 74 11.57 1.63 0.88
C VAL A 74 11.01 0.53 1.76
N ASP A 75 10.14 -0.29 1.23
CA ASP A 75 9.60 -1.42 1.98
C ASP A 75 10.65 -2.52 2.17
N ASN A 76 10.62 -3.19 3.32
CA ASN A 76 11.43 -4.37 3.53
C ASN A 76 11.04 -5.45 2.50
N PRO A 77 12.00 -5.98 1.71
CA PRO A 77 11.70 -6.90 0.60
C PRO A 77 11.15 -8.25 1.06
N PHE A 78 11.23 -8.57 2.36
CA PHE A 78 10.79 -9.86 2.91
C PHE A 78 9.92 -9.68 4.15
N SER A 79 9.02 -10.61 4.33
CA SER A 79 8.27 -10.82 5.58
C SER A 79 8.19 -12.31 5.89
N LYS A 80 7.70 -12.67 7.07
CA LYS A 80 7.42 -14.07 7.42
C LYS A 80 6.36 -14.73 6.51
N TYR A 81 5.63 -13.93 5.73
CA TYR A 81 4.56 -14.40 4.84
C TYR A 81 5.00 -14.53 3.37
N GLY A 82 6.17 -14.02 2.99
CA GLY A 82 6.68 -14.06 1.63
C GLY A 82 7.46 -12.81 1.22
N ARG A 83 7.84 -12.76 -0.07
CA ARG A 83 8.47 -11.57 -0.66
C ARG A 83 7.45 -10.44 -0.81
N ARG A 84 7.97 -9.24 -0.79
CA ARG A 84 7.25 -8.00 -1.11
C ARG A 84 7.80 -7.46 -2.41
N ASP A 85 7.29 -7.96 -3.54
CA ASP A 85 7.73 -7.52 -4.87
C ASP A 85 7.04 -6.22 -5.28
N LEU A 86 5.75 -6.09 -4.92
CA LEU A 86 4.96 -4.89 -5.14
C LEU A 86 4.21 -4.51 -3.86
N SER A 87 4.05 -3.21 -3.67
CA SER A 87 3.21 -2.61 -2.64
C SER A 87 1.92 -2.09 -3.27
N PHE A 88 0.85 -2.07 -2.52
CA PHE A 88 -0.37 -1.39 -2.94
C PHE A 88 -0.96 -0.52 -1.85
N THR A 89 -1.65 0.53 -2.28
CA THR A 89 -2.48 1.39 -1.43
C THR A 89 -3.85 1.54 -2.08
N LEU A 90 -4.89 1.03 -1.43
CA LEU A 90 -6.30 1.24 -1.77
C LEU A 90 -6.83 2.37 -0.90
N PHE A 91 -7.33 3.44 -1.51
CA PHE A 91 -7.93 4.57 -0.82
C PHE A 91 -9.36 4.24 -0.40
N LEU A 92 -9.72 4.57 0.86
CA LEU A 92 -11.00 4.16 1.46
C LEU A 92 -11.93 5.33 1.78
N ASN A 93 -11.44 6.57 1.69
CA ASN A 93 -12.28 7.75 1.89
C ASN A 93 -12.02 8.82 0.82
N ASP A 94 -12.96 9.76 0.71
CA ASP A 94 -12.91 10.82 -0.27
C ASP A 94 -11.68 11.71 -0.04
N PRO A 95 -10.89 12.06 -1.09
CA PRO A 95 -9.71 12.90 -0.98
C PRO A 95 -10.00 14.31 -0.46
N THR A 96 -11.24 14.80 -0.56
CA THR A 96 -11.65 16.11 -0.02
C THR A 96 -11.97 16.06 1.46
N SER A 97 -12.13 14.87 2.05
CA SER A 97 -12.44 14.68 3.47
C SER A 97 -11.25 14.92 4.41
N TYR A 98 -10.01 15.04 3.84
CA TYR A 98 -8.79 15.31 4.61
C TYR A 98 -7.80 16.15 3.79
N ASP A 99 -6.91 16.88 4.46
CA ASP A 99 -5.83 17.66 3.84
C ASP A 99 -4.48 17.06 4.23
N GLY A 100 -3.49 17.14 3.33
CA GLY A 100 -2.25 16.40 3.46
C GLY A 100 -2.44 14.90 3.20
N GLY A 101 -1.55 14.08 3.73
CA GLY A 101 -1.65 12.62 3.64
C GLY A 101 -1.45 12.05 2.23
N GLU A 102 -0.89 12.81 1.29
CA GLU A 102 -0.53 12.32 -0.04
C GLU A 102 0.50 11.19 0.07
N LEU A 103 0.34 10.15 -0.73
CA LEU A 103 1.39 9.19 -1.00
C LEU A 103 2.31 9.78 -2.06
N SER A 104 3.57 10.03 -1.72
CA SER A 104 4.57 10.45 -2.70
C SER A 104 5.48 9.28 -3.06
N ILE A 105 5.66 9.05 -4.36
CA ILE A 105 6.57 8.04 -4.89
C ILE A 105 7.64 8.76 -5.71
N GLN A 106 8.93 8.50 -5.41
CA GLN A 106 10.04 9.08 -6.14
C GLN A 106 10.09 8.53 -7.55
N GLY A 107 9.93 9.42 -8.52
CA GLY A 107 10.18 9.13 -9.93
C GLY A 107 11.62 9.44 -10.33
N VAL A 108 11.92 9.35 -11.63
CA VAL A 108 13.28 9.62 -12.17
C VAL A 108 13.68 11.08 -11.99
N GLN A 109 12.76 12.02 -12.21
CA GLN A 109 13.03 13.45 -12.11
C GLN A 109 12.49 14.04 -10.80
N GLU A 110 11.23 13.75 -10.51
CA GLU A 110 10.54 14.31 -9.34
C GLU A 110 9.63 13.27 -8.68
N ALA A 111 9.21 13.55 -7.47
CA ALA A 111 8.24 12.71 -6.76
C ALA A 111 6.82 13.01 -7.26
N VAL A 112 6.04 11.96 -7.44
CA VAL A 112 4.62 12.05 -7.83
C VAL A 112 3.76 11.95 -6.57
N ASN A 113 2.94 12.97 -6.33
CA ASN A 113 1.97 12.99 -5.24
C ASN A 113 0.66 12.34 -5.66
N ILE A 114 0.21 11.38 -4.89
CA ILE A 114 -0.94 10.54 -5.19
C ILE A 114 -1.96 10.63 -4.06
N LYS A 115 -3.18 11.04 -4.42
CA LYS A 115 -4.33 11.13 -3.53
C LYS A 115 -5.59 10.84 -4.34
N LEU A 116 -6.04 9.60 -4.31
CA LEU A 116 -7.10 9.10 -5.20
C LEU A 116 -8.45 9.03 -4.48
N PRO A 117 -9.57 9.03 -5.23
CA PRO A 117 -10.90 8.80 -4.69
C PRO A 117 -11.03 7.44 -3.99
N ALA A 118 -12.01 7.31 -3.10
CA ALA A 118 -12.33 6.04 -2.47
C ALA A 118 -12.61 4.94 -3.51
N GLY A 119 -12.07 3.75 -3.27
CA GLY A 119 -12.16 2.60 -4.18
C GLY A 119 -11.07 2.52 -5.23
N TYR A 120 -10.24 3.56 -5.41
CA TYR A 120 -9.09 3.54 -6.31
C TYR A 120 -7.86 2.95 -5.61
N ILE A 121 -7.04 2.28 -6.41
CA ILE A 121 -5.80 1.63 -5.94
C ILE A 121 -4.61 2.09 -6.76
N ILE A 122 -3.47 2.23 -6.11
CA ILE A 122 -2.16 2.30 -6.74
C ILE A 122 -1.34 1.06 -6.38
N VAL A 123 -0.67 0.48 -7.38
CA VAL A 123 0.28 -0.64 -7.23
C VAL A 123 1.62 -0.20 -7.77
N TYR A 124 2.68 -0.39 -6.98
CA TYR A 124 4.03 0.06 -7.33
C TYR A 124 5.09 -0.90 -6.80
N PRO A 125 6.32 -0.91 -7.38
CA PRO A 125 7.41 -1.74 -6.87
C PRO A 125 7.72 -1.41 -5.41
N SER A 126 7.84 -2.43 -4.55
CA SER A 126 8.15 -2.22 -3.11
C SER A 126 9.54 -1.60 -2.88
N SER A 127 10.41 -1.66 -3.88
CA SER A 127 11.72 -1.00 -3.90
C SER A 127 11.67 0.49 -4.23
N SER A 128 10.51 1.03 -4.62
CA SER A 128 10.35 2.47 -4.88
C SER A 128 10.47 3.25 -3.57
N LEU A 129 11.27 4.31 -3.57
CA LEU A 129 11.34 5.26 -2.46
C LEU A 129 10.03 6.03 -2.38
N HIS A 130 9.39 6.01 -1.23
CA HIS A 130 8.08 6.64 -1.04
C HIS A 130 7.87 7.15 0.37
N CYS A 131 6.89 8.04 0.55
CA CYS A 131 6.48 8.55 1.85
C CYS A 131 4.97 8.82 1.89
N VAL A 132 4.43 9.04 3.08
CA VAL A 132 3.09 9.59 3.30
C VAL A 132 3.25 10.91 4.04
N HIS A 133 2.83 12.01 3.40
CA HIS A 133 2.87 13.33 4.01
C HIS A 133 1.96 13.40 5.24
N GLN A 134 2.28 14.32 6.15
CA GLN A 134 1.47 14.51 7.34
C GLN A 134 0.04 14.95 6.98
N VAL A 135 -0.94 14.34 7.63
CA VAL A 135 -2.33 14.78 7.58
C VAL A 135 -2.45 16.09 8.33
N GLN A 136 -3.03 17.10 7.69
CA GLN A 136 -3.19 18.45 8.25
C GLN A 136 -4.62 18.70 8.76
N ARG A 137 -5.60 18.02 8.17
CA ARG A 137 -7.02 18.06 8.56
C ARG A 137 -7.68 16.73 8.27
N GLY A 138 -8.67 16.35 9.08
CA GLY A 138 -9.44 15.12 8.90
C GLY A 138 -8.65 13.85 9.23
N SER A 139 -8.98 12.76 8.56
CA SER A 139 -8.32 11.46 8.72
C SER A 139 -8.20 10.78 7.36
N ARG A 140 -7.04 10.23 7.07
CA ARG A 140 -6.78 9.42 5.88
C ARG A 140 -7.01 7.94 6.20
N LEU A 141 -7.87 7.28 5.43
CA LEU A 141 -8.15 5.85 5.54
C LEU A 141 -7.70 5.11 4.30
N VAL A 142 -6.91 4.08 4.46
CA VAL A 142 -6.41 3.24 3.37
C VAL A 142 -6.33 1.77 3.77
N CYS A 143 -6.33 0.90 2.76
CA CYS A 143 -5.87 -0.47 2.90
C CYS A 143 -4.53 -0.60 2.19
N VAL A 144 -3.51 -1.04 2.89
CA VAL A 144 -2.17 -1.28 2.33
C VAL A 144 -1.81 -2.74 2.43
N GLY A 145 -0.96 -3.22 1.53
CA GLY A 145 -0.49 -4.59 1.56
C GLY A 145 0.54 -4.85 0.48
N TRP A 146 0.96 -6.10 0.39
CA TRP A 146 2.03 -6.51 -0.52
C TRP A 146 1.64 -7.69 -1.38
N ILE A 147 2.23 -7.71 -2.58
CA ILE A 147 2.05 -8.76 -3.57
C ILE A 147 3.40 -9.45 -3.79
N GLU A 148 3.42 -10.76 -3.57
CA GLU A 148 4.46 -11.63 -4.10
C GLU A 148 4.07 -12.01 -5.53
N SER A 149 4.96 -11.73 -6.48
CA SER A 149 4.78 -12.04 -7.90
C SER A 149 5.35 -13.42 -8.24
N TYR A 150 4.81 -14.05 -9.29
CA TYR A 150 5.45 -15.20 -9.91
C TYR A 150 6.78 -14.82 -10.57
N VAL A 151 6.90 -13.59 -11.08
CA VAL A 151 8.10 -13.06 -11.72
C VAL A 151 8.80 -12.09 -10.77
N ARG A 152 10.00 -12.43 -10.34
CA ARG A 152 10.72 -11.69 -9.30
C ARG A 152 11.28 -10.34 -9.79
N ALA A 153 11.88 -10.32 -10.98
CA ALA A 153 12.51 -9.12 -11.53
C ALA A 153 11.44 -8.13 -12.01
N PHE A 154 11.61 -6.86 -11.67
CA PHE A 154 10.67 -5.80 -12.07
C PHE A 154 10.67 -5.61 -13.59
N GLU A 155 11.86 -5.62 -14.20
CA GLU A 155 12.07 -5.43 -15.64
C GLU A 155 11.34 -6.51 -16.44
N ASP A 156 11.41 -7.77 -15.99
CA ASP A 156 10.72 -8.88 -16.64
C ASP A 156 9.20 -8.75 -16.52
N ARG A 157 8.69 -8.32 -15.35
CA ARG A 157 7.25 -8.04 -15.19
C ARG A 157 6.78 -6.91 -16.10
N LEU A 158 7.57 -5.85 -16.20
CA LEU A 158 7.24 -4.71 -17.06
C LEU A 158 7.22 -5.11 -18.53
N LEU A 159 8.21 -5.90 -18.97
CA LEU A 159 8.23 -6.46 -20.33
C LEU A 159 6.97 -7.30 -20.61
N LEU A 160 6.64 -8.23 -19.73
CA LEU A 160 5.47 -9.09 -19.87
C LEU A 160 4.17 -8.28 -19.89
N PHE A 161 4.06 -7.25 -19.04
CA PHE A 161 2.91 -6.34 -19.03
C PHE A 161 2.75 -5.59 -20.36
N HIS A 162 3.84 -5.08 -20.94
CA HIS A 162 3.80 -4.41 -22.24
C HIS A 162 3.46 -5.35 -23.38
N LEU A 163 3.93 -6.60 -23.35
CA LEU A 163 3.57 -7.62 -24.33
C LEU A 163 2.08 -7.98 -24.25
N ASP A 164 1.54 -8.13 -23.05
CA ASP A 164 0.11 -8.42 -22.81
C ASP A 164 -0.78 -7.26 -23.25
N ALA A 165 -0.35 -6.02 -22.98
CA ALA A 165 -1.09 -4.81 -23.36
C ALA A 165 -1.02 -4.48 -24.85
N GLY A 166 -0.04 -5.01 -25.57
CA GLY A 166 0.17 -4.79 -27.02
C GLY A 166 -0.38 -5.90 -27.92
N ALA A 167 -0.96 -6.94 -27.31
CA ALA A 167 -1.48 -8.11 -28.02
C ALA A 167 -3.02 -7.89 -28.40
#